data_4d60ee92c539d403a90278c74949924b
#
_entry.id   4d60ee92c539d403a90278c74949924b
#
_cell.length_a   1.000
_cell.length_b   1.000
_cell.length_c   1.000
_cell.angle_alpha   90.00
_cell.angle_beta   90.00
_cell.angle_gamma   90.00
#
_symmetry.space_group_name_H-M   'P 1'
#
loop_
_entity.id
_entity.type
_entity.pdbx_description
1 polymer ?
#
loop_
_entity_poly.entity_id
_entity_poly.type
_entity_poly.pdbx_seq_one_letter_code
_entity_poly.pdbx_strand_id
1 'polypeptide(L)'
;ISSDPRCKQAIGIDGSAHMIEKAKKLDSKNQYYCKDLLKWSPDDKVDIVHSMEVFYYFENPDHLIKHVYSNWIKKGGRLIMGIDHYEENKPSHSWKQDCCVTIMKLFSENKWKSMFEEAGFKKIESWCHGKDGDWNGTLVVTGVK
;
A
#
# COMPACT_ATOMS: atom_id res chain seq x y z
N ILE A 1 6.50 4.54 -10.51
CA ILE A 1 7.29 3.29 -10.60
C ILE A 1 7.42 2.86 -12.05
N SER A 2 6.31 2.73 -12.80
CA SER A 2 6.35 2.27 -14.20
C SER A 2 7.16 3.15 -15.16
N SER A 3 7.36 4.42 -14.83
CA SER A 3 8.19 5.35 -15.58
C SER A 3 9.69 5.29 -15.27
N ASP A 4 10.10 4.55 -14.24
CA ASP A 4 11.52 4.36 -13.91
C ASP A 4 12.17 3.43 -14.94
N PRO A 5 13.31 3.81 -15.57
CA PRO A 5 13.96 3.01 -16.60
C PRO A 5 14.45 1.64 -16.10
N ARG A 6 14.56 1.43 -14.79
CA ARG A 6 14.87 0.13 -14.18
C ARG A 6 13.66 -0.79 -14.08
N CYS A 7 12.43 -0.24 -14.18
CA CYS A 7 11.20 -1.02 -14.15
C CYS A 7 10.99 -1.70 -15.51
N LYS A 8 11.14 -3.02 -15.56
CA LYS A 8 10.93 -3.81 -16.78
C LYS A 8 9.46 -4.09 -17.05
N GLN A 9 8.68 -4.26 -16.01
CA GLN A 9 7.24 -4.56 -16.06
C GLN A 9 6.56 -4.04 -14.81
N ALA A 10 5.38 -3.46 -14.95
CA ALA A 10 4.53 -3.09 -13.84
C ALA A 10 3.13 -3.74 -13.99
N ILE A 11 2.55 -4.10 -12.84
CA ILE A 11 1.20 -4.64 -12.74
C ILE A 11 0.44 -3.77 -11.74
N GLY A 12 -0.70 -3.23 -12.14
CA GLY A 12 -1.61 -2.48 -11.27
C GLY A 12 -2.79 -3.35 -10.83
N ILE A 13 -3.08 -3.34 -9.54
CA ILE A 13 -4.21 -4.09 -8.96
C ILE A 13 -5.06 -3.13 -8.13
N ASP A 14 -6.36 -3.20 -8.33
CA ASP A 14 -7.34 -2.45 -7.53
C ASP A 14 -8.64 -3.25 -7.41
N GLY A 15 -9.36 -3.10 -6.30
CA GLY A 15 -10.69 -3.67 -6.11
C GLY A 15 -11.79 -2.94 -6.91
N SER A 16 -11.53 -1.70 -7.34
CA SER A 16 -12.46 -0.86 -8.08
C SER A 16 -12.30 -1.01 -9.58
N ALA A 17 -13.33 -1.51 -10.25
CA ALA A 17 -13.36 -1.57 -11.71
C ALA A 17 -13.19 -0.18 -12.36
N HIS A 18 -13.79 0.86 -11.76
CA HIS A 18 -13.66 2.23 -12.25
C HIS A 18 -12.21 2.73 -12.20
N MET A 19 -11.47 2.46 -11.11
CA MET A 19 -10.06 2.83 -11.00
C MET A 19 -9.19 2.09 -12.03
N ILE A 20 -9.47 0.81 -12.26
CA ILE A 20 -8.78 0.01 -13.28
C ILE A 20 -9.05 0.53 -14.69
N GLU A 21 -10.29 0.89 -15.02
CA GLU A 21 -10.61 1.50 -16.33
C GLU A 21 -9.88 2.83 -16.52
N LYS A 22 -9.82 3.67 -15.48
CA LYS A 22 -9.08 4.93 -15.51
C LYS A 22 -7.57 4.69 -15.70
N ALA A 23 -7.00 3.74 -14.98
CA ALA A 23 -5.59 3.38 -15.11
C ALA A 23 -5.24 2.92 -16.53
N LYS A 24 -6.07 2.02 -17.14
CA LYS A 24 -5.89 1.55 -18.52
C LYS A 24 -5.97 2.66 -19.56
N LYS A 25 -6.78 3.69 -19.32
CA LYS A 25 -6.86 4.87 -20.23
C LYS A 25 -5.61 5.74 -20.14
N LEU A 26 -4.99 5.83 -18.95
CA LEU A 26 -3.80 6.65 -18.71
C LEU A 26 -2.50 5.94 -19.10
N ASP A 27 -2.47 4.64 -19.01
CA ASP A 27 -1.29 3.82 -19.30
C ASP A 27 -1.69 2.50 -19.98
N SER A 28 -1.47 2.44 -21.28
CA SER A 28 -1.74 1.27 -22.09
C SER A 28 -0.58 0.26 -22.15
N LYS A 29 0.58 0.58 -21.55
CA LYS A 29 1.80 -0.24 -21.64
C LYS A 29 1.86 -1.32 -20.56
N ASN A 30 1.22 -1.09 -19.42
CA ASN A 30 1.25 -1.98 -18.28
C ASN A 30 -0.06 -2.77 -18.14
N GLN A 31 -0.05 -3.79 -17.30
CA GLN A 31 -1.22 -4.64 -17.06
C GLN A 31 -1.98 -4.14 -15.83
N TYR A 32 -3.31 -4.13 -15.91
CA TYR A 32 -4.19 -3.68 -14.84
C TYR A 32 -5.32 -4.66 -14.62
N TYR A 33 -5.52 -5.10 -13.37
CA TYR A 33 -6.49 -6.09 -12.98
C TYR A 33 -7.41 -5.59 -11.87
N CYS A 34 -8.72 -5.73 -12.06
CA CYS A 34 -9.71 -5.56 -10.99
C CYS A 34 -9.80 -6.87 -10.21
N LYS A 35 -9.22 -6.91 -9.00
CA LYS A 35 -9.14 -8.13 -8.19
C LYS A 35 -9.27 -7.82 -6.70
N ASP A 36 -9.74 -8.81 -5.95
CA ASP A 36 -9.68 -8.83 -4.49
C ASP A 36 -8.22 -9.05 -4.05
N LEU A 37 -7.63 -8.07 -3.38
CA LEU A 37 -6.21 -8.09 -2.99
C LEU A 37 -5.87 -9.20 -1.99
N LEU A 38 -6.86 -9.67 -1.20
CA LEU A 38 -6.64 -10.76 -0.26
C LEU A 38 -6.63 -12.15 -0.92
N LYS A 39 -7.15 -12.25 -2.14
CA LYS A 39 -7.27 -13.53 -2.87
C LYS A 39 -6.34 -13.63 -4.07
N TRP A 40 -5.96 -12.49 -4.61
CA TRP A 40 -5.12 -12.46 -5.81
C TRP A 40 -3.63 -12.59 -5.45
N SER A 41 -2.88 -13.19 -6.35
CA SER A 41 -1.42 -13.21 -6.33
C SER A 41 -0.90 -13.14 -7.77
N PRO A 42 0.27 -12.52 -8.01
CA PRO A 42 0.90 -12.55 -9.31
C PRO A 42 1.35 -13.99 -9.65
N ASP A 43 1.36 -14.35 -10.93
CA ASP A 43 1.86 -15.63 -11.40
C ASP A 43 3.35 -15.80 -11.02
N ASP A 44 4.14 -14.77 -11.25
CA ASP A 44 5.53 -14.67 -10.78
C ASP A 44 5.65 -13.59 -9.71
N LYS A 45 6.34 -13.90 -8.61
CA LYS A 45 6.62 -12.94 -7.56
C LYS A 45 7.42 -11.75 -8.10
N VAL A 46 7.18 -10.58 -7.52
CA VAL A 46 7.76 -9.31 -7.95
C VAL A 46 8.89 -8.86 -7.02
N ASP A 47 9.73 -7.96 -7.51
CA ASP A 47 10.84 -7.39 -6.74
C ASP A 47 10.37 -6.28 -5.80
N ILE A 48 9.32 -5.52 -6.20
CA ILE A 48 8.77 -4.39 -5.44
C ILE A 48 7.26 -4.43 -5.49
N VAL A 49 6.62 -4.26 -4.33
CA VAL A 49 5.21 -3.89 -4.20
C VAL A 49 5.17 -2.46 -3.67
N HIS A 50 4.48 -1.58 -4.38
CA HIS A 50 4.22 -0.22 -3.95
C HIS A 50 2.72 -0.02 -3.80
N SER A 51 2.30 0.52 -2.67
CA SER A 51 0.90 0.78 -2.36
C SER A 51 0.74 2.19 -1.80
N MET A 52 -0.28 2.91 -2.26
CA MET A 52 -0.66 4.22 -1.74
C MET A 52 -2.14 4.19 -1.38
N GLU A 53 -2.47 4.63 -0.17
CA GLU A 53 -3.84 4.82 0.32
C GLU A 53 -4.74 3.57 0.20
N VAL A 54 -4.20 2.38 0.56
CA VAL A 54 -4.92 1.09 0.38
C VAL A 54 -5.11 0.33 1.68
N PHE A 55 -4.06 0.13 2.46
CA PHE A 55 -4.07 -0.86 3.56
C PHE A 55 -5.08 -0.56 4.67
N TYR A 56 -5.36 0.68 4.96
CA TYR A 56 -6.33 1.06 6.00
C TYR A 56 -7.80 0.80 5.62
N TYR A 57 -8.10 0.46 4.37
CA TYR A 57 -9.45 0.04 3.95
C TYR A 57 -9.78 -1.42 4.25
N PHE A 58 -8.88 -2.17 4.88
CA PHE A 58 -9.10 -3.57 5.26
C PHE A 58 -9.43 -3.69 6.75
N GLU A 59 -10.35 -4.60 7.10
CA GLU A 59 -10.66 -4.89 8.51
C GLU A 59 -9.42 -5.38 9.27
N ASN A 60 -8.61 -6.20 8.63
CA ASN A 60 -7.38 -6.76 9.17
C ASN A 60 -6.22 -6.49 8.19
N PRO A 61 -5.61 -5.28 8.21
CA PRO A 61 -4.54 -4.94 7.27
C PRO A 61 -3.30 -5.82 7.42
N ASP A 62 -3.06 -6.37 8.62
CA ASP A 62 -1.99 -7.35 8.86
C ASP A 62 -2.14 -8.61 8.01
N HIS A 63 -3.37 -9.06 7.72
CA HIS A 63 -3.62 -10.19 6.82
C HIS A 63 -3.17 -9.86 5.39
N LEU A 64 -3.44 -8.65 4.90
CA LEU A 64 -2.98 -8.23 3.57
C LEU A 64 -1.46 -8.09 3.54
N ILE A 65 -0.84 -7.52 4.57
CA ILE A 65 0.63 -7.40 4.68
C ILE A 65 1.29 -8.80 4.64
N LYS A 66 0.76 -9.76 5.42
CA LYS A 66 1.21 -11.16 5.43
C LYS A 66 1.01 -11.86 4.08
N HIS A 67 -0.14 -11.60 3.41
CA HIS A 67 -0.44 -12.14 2.09
C HIS A 67 0.54 -11.62 1.03
N VAL A 68 0.80 -10.32 1.02
CA VAL A 68 1.79 -9.67 0.15
C VAL A 68 3.19 -10.24 0.41
N TYR A 69 3.60 -10.33 1.67
CA TYR A 69 4.89 -10.94 2.04
C TYR A 69 5.01 -12.35 1.49
N SER A 70 4.02 -13.21 1.75
CA SER A 70 4.11 -14.64 1.45
C SER A 70 4.03 -14.92 -0.04
N ASN A 71 3.12 -14.24 -0.74
CA ASN A 71 2.68 -14.64 -2.08
C ASN A 71 3.15 -13.70 -3.20
N TRP A 72 3.37 -12.40 -2.92
CA TRP A 72 3.65 -11.44 -3.99
C TRP A 72 5.13 -11.13 -4.15
N ILE A 73 5.90 -11.07 -3.06
CA ILE A 73 7.27 -10.54 -3.06
C ILE A 73 8.30 -11.67 -3.10
N LYS A 74 9.33 -11.53 -3.95
CA LYS A 74 10.53 -12.37 -3.98
C LYS A 74 11.37 -12.21 -2.71
N LYS A 75 12.19 -13.20 -2.39
CA LYS A 75 13.25 -13.05 -1.37
C LYS A 75 14.19 -11.90 -1.76
N GLY A 76 14.44 -10.98 -0.83
CA GLY A 76 15.20 -9.75 -1.08
C GLY A 76 14.37 -8.61 -1.70
N GLY A 77 13.12 -8.85 -2.09
CA GLY A 77 12.21 -7.82 -2.60
C GLY A 77 11.63 -6.96 -1.47
N ARG A 78 10.89 -5.91 -1.83
CA ARG A 78 10.48 -4.85 -0.90
C ARG A 78 8.99 -4.52 -1.02
N LEU A 79 8.34 -4.31 0.12
CA LEU A 79 7.06 -3.61 0.22
C LEU A 79 7.32 -2.15 0.59
N ILE A 80 6.65 -1.23 -0.11
CA ILE A 80 6.62 0.20 0.19
C ILE A 80 5.15 0.60 0.30
N MET A 81 4.72 1.01 1.48
CA MET A 81 3.36 1.45 1.78
C MET A 81 3.38 2.94 2.11
N GLY A 82 2.54 3.73 1.46
CA GLY A 82 2.28 5.12 1.79
C GLY A 82 0.83 5.29 2.22
N ILE A 83 0.62 6.01 3.32
CA ILE A 83 -0.71 6.30 3.86
C ILE A 83 -0.77 7.69 4.48
N ASP A 84 -1.91 8.35 4.33
CA ASP A 84 -2.20 9.65 4.93
C ASP A 84 -3.11 9.54 6.16
N HIS A 85 -3.90 8.46 6.26
CA HIS A 85 -4.77 8.21 7.39
C HIS A 85 -4.06 7.37 8.46
N TYR A 86 -3.49 8.04 9.47
CA TYR A 86 -2.80 7.42 10.61
C TYR A 86 -2.86 8.33 11.86
N GLU A 87 -2.64 7.77 13.05
CA GLU A 87 -2.89 8.45 14.32
C GLU A 87 -2.14 9.78 14.51
N GLU A 88 -0.91 9.87 14.03
CA GLU A 88 -0.09 11.08 14.17
C GLU A 88 -0.50 12.18 13.16
N ASN A 89 -1.34 11.87 12.16
CA ASN A 89 -1.85 12.84 11.19
C ASN A 89 -3.28 13.26 11.51
N LYS A 90 -3.46 14.13 12.48
CA LYS A 90 -4.75 14.57 13.01
C LYS A 90 -5.76 15.05 11.95
N PRO A 91 -5.35 15.82 10.91
CA PRO A 91 -6.30 16.27 9.88
C PRO A 91 -6.99 15.14 9.13
N SER A 92 -6.45 13.92 9.11
CA SER A 92 -7.05 12.77 8.45
C SER A 92 -8.11 12.02 9.30
N HIS A 93 -8.24 12.35 10.59
CA HIS A 93 -9.06 11.57 11.52
C HIS A 93 -10.57 11.60 11.19
N SER A 94 -11.07 12.69 10.59
CA SER A 94 -12.48 12.80 10.18
C SER A 94 -12.80 12.08 8.87
N TRP A 95 -11.80 11.64 8.11
CA TRP A 95 -11.99 11.14 6.75
C TRP A 95 -12.95 9.96 6.64
N LYS A 96 -12.98 9.09 7.63
CA LYS A 96 -13.92 7.96 7.64
C LYS A 96 -15.37 8.43 7.56
N GLN A 97 -15.72 9.50 8.32
CA GLN A 97 -17.05 10.11 8.32
C GLN A 97 -17.26 10.97 7.08
N ASP A 98 -16.29 11.82 6.73
CA ASP A 98 -16.39 12.77 5.62
C ASP A 98 -16.53 12.08 4.27
N CYS A 99 -15.83 10.96 4.09
CA CYS A 99 -15.89 10.14 2.86
C CYS A 99 -17.00 9.07 2.92
N CYS A 100 -17.76 8.96 4.00
CA CYS A 100 -18.79 7.93 4.19
C CYS A 100 -18.26 6.51 3.99
N VAL A 101 -17.03 6.23 4.44
CA VAL A 101 -16.36 4.93 4.25
C VAL A 101 -16.63 4.02 5.44
N THR A 102 -17.07 2.79 5.17
CA THR A 102 -17.42 1.83 6.21
C THR A 102 -16.19 1.35 6.99
N ILE A 103 -15.11 1.04 6.27
CA ILE A 103 -13.86 0.54 6.85
C ILE A 103 -12.75 1.53 6.55
N MET A 104 -12.17 2.12 7.59
CA MET A 104 -10.97 2.94 7.53
C MET A 104 -10.30 2.85 8.89
N LYS A 105 -9.20 2.09 8.95
CA LYS A 105 -8.49 1.77 10.21
C LYS A 105 -7.49 2.87 10.54
N LEU A 106 -7.59 3.39 11.74
CA LEU A 106 -6.67 4.39 12.26
C LEU A 106 -5.67 3.70 13.20
N PHE A 107 -4.41 3.66 12.80
CA PHE A 107 -3.32 3.10 13.58
C PHE A 107 -2.13 4.05 13.63
N SER A 108 -1.32 3.95 14.69
CA SER A 108 -0.07 4.70 14.83
C SER A 108 1.01 4.16 13.87
N GLU A 109 2.01 4.98 13.59
CA GLU A 109 3.22 4.58 12.86
C GLU A 109 3.84 3.31 13.45
N ASN A 110 3.96 3.23 14.78
CA ASN A 110 4.51 2.06 15.46
C ASN A 110 3.67 0.80 15.23
N LYS A 111 2.33 0.91 15.20
CA LYS A 111 1.46 -0.23 14.91
C LYS A 111 1.63 -0.71 13.47
N TRP A 112 1.75 0.19 12.51
CA TRP A 112 2.04 -0.17 11.12
C TRP A 112 3.37 -0.90 10.98
N LYS A 113 4.42 -0.41 11.64
CA LYS A 113 5.73 -1.08 11.66
C LYS A 113 5.67 -2.47 12.27
N SER A 114 4.96 -2.64 13.40
CA SER A 114 4.81 -3.96 14.03
C SER A 114 4.11 -4.98 13.12
N MET A 115 3.14 -4.55 12.31
CA MET A 115 2.50 -5.45 11.33
C MET A 115 3.49 -5.95 10.26
N PHE A 116 4.43 -5.11 9.82
CA PHE A 116 5.51 -5.51 8.91
C PHE A 116 6.45 -6.52 9.60
N GLU A 117 6.83 -6.27 10.85
CA GLU A 117 7.68 -7.18 11.64
C GLU A 117 7.02 -8.55 11.82
N GLU A 118 5.74 -8.55 12.23
CA GLU A 118 4.93 -9.75 12.41
C GLU A 118 4.73 -10.56 11.13
N ALA A 119 4.70 -9.87 9.97
CA ALA A 119 4.66 -10.53 8.66
C ALA A 119 6.00 -11.17 8.25
N GLY A 120 7.11 -10.78 8.90
CA GLY A 120 8.45 -11.31 8.64
C GLY A 120 9.39 -10.38 7.88
N PHE A 121 8.96 -9.17 7.53
CA PHE A 121 9.83 -8.17 6.90
C PHE A 121 11.01 -7.80 7.82
N LYS A 122 12.15 -7.46 7.21
CA LYS A 122 13.39 -6.98 7.85
C LYS A 122 13.73 -5.60 7.33
N LYS A 123 14.69 -4.93 7.99
CA LYS A 123 15.13 -3.58 7.63
C LYS A 123 13.93 -2.65 7.43
N ILE A 124 13.05 -2.64 8.45
CA ILE A 124 11.85 -1.82 8.43
C ILE A 124 12.24 -0.39 8.74
N GLU A 125 11.85 0.50 7.84
CA GLU A 125 12.08 1.93 7.93
C GLU A 125 10.76 2.67 7.76
N SER A 126 10.65 3.86 8.35
CA SER A 126 9.49 4.74 8.19
C SER A 126 9.92 6.20 8.18
N TRP A 127 9.19 7.01 7.46
CA TRP A 127 9.34 8.46 7.44
C TRP A 127 8.04 9.12 6.96
N CYS A 128 7.87 10.41 7.27
CA CYS A 128 6.79 11.22 6.70
C CYS A 128 7.33 12.11 5.60
N HIS A 129 6.58 12.22 4.49
CA HIS A 129 6.92 13.05 3.35
C HIS A 129 5.84 14.10 3.10
N GLY A 130 6.24 15.32 2.76
CA GLY A 130 5.30 16.40 2.42
C GLY A 130 4.60 17.01 3.64
N LYS A 131 5.27 17.08 4.79
CA LYS A 131 4.75 17.75 5.99
C LYS A 131 4.55 19.23 5.74
N ASP A 132 3.37 19.77 6.10
CA ASP A 132 3.03 21.18 5.95
C ASP A 132 2.01 21.61 7.02
N GLY A 133 2.34 22.57 7.87
CA GLY A 133 1.52 23.03 8.98
C GLY A 133 1.09 21.88 9.89
N ASP A 134 -0.22 21.73 10.08
CA ASP A 134 -0.81 20.64 10.88
C ASP A 134 -0.86 19.29 10.15
N TRP A 135 -0.61 19.29 8.85
CA TRP A 135 -0.50 18.08 8.04
C TRP A 135 0.84 17.39 8.28
N ASN A 136 0.80 16.20 8.87
CA ASN A 136 2.04 15.50 9.23
C ASN A 136 2.73 14.80 8.04
N GLY A 137 2.16 14.90 6.86
CA GLY A 137 2.69 14.29 5.63
C GLY A 137 2.20 12.85 5.44
N THR A 138 2.52 12.30 4.28
CA THR A 138 2.30 10.89 3.98
C THR A 138 3.27 10.03 4.79
N LEU A 139 2.75 9.16 5.66
CA LEU A 139 3.57 8.15 6.34
C LEU A 139 3.96 7.07 5.34
N VAL A 140 5.25 6.91 5.13
CA VAL A 140 5.80 5.80 4.34
C VAL A 140 6.38 4.76 5.30
N VAL A 141 5.98 3.50 5.12
CA VAL A 141 6.56 2.34 5.81
C VAL A 141 7.08 1.37 4.77
N THR A 142 8.29 0.89 4.96
CA THR A 142 8.93 -0.04 4.02
C THR A 142 9.64 -1.17 4.74
N GLY A 143 9.74 -2.33 4.11
CA GLY A 143 10.47 -3.48 4.63
C GLY A 143 10.94 -4.41 3.52
N VAL A 144 11.99 -5.17 3.79
CA VAL A 144 12.60 -6.16 2.88
C VAL A 144 12.22 -7.57 3.31
N LYS A 145 11.81 -8.42 2.37
CA LYS A 145 11.55 -9.84 2.60
C LYS A 145 12.82 -10.66 2.72
#